data_9eb8c27f29fa47542f8e752a52fce840
#
_entry.id   9eb8c27f29fa47542f8e752a52fce840
#
_cell.length_a   1.000
_cell.length_b   1.000
_cell.length_c   1.000
_cell.angle_alpha   90.00
_cell.angle_beta   90.00
_cell.angle_gamma   90.00
#
_symmetry.space_group_name_H-M   'P 1'
#
loop_
_entity.id
_entity.type
_entity.pdbx_description
1 polymer ?
#
loop_
_entity_poly.entity_id
_entity_poly.type
_entity_poly.pdbx_seq_one_letter_code
_entity_poly.pdbx_strand_id
1 'polypeptide(L)'
;MATTSGSSIISALGAGSGVNFIQLAADISAASFAVQRQSVETRRTTLEAQVSAAAQLRNAVTGLASALGDRFRNGDLAPRGTLGNPAVARVSVPAGLTPRGSFSLEVTQLAGGQTLVGKSFASSDALVGEGTLTLRFGTVDGASFSPDTARGTIDIAVSATDTLATLASKINQASGGAVSAYVATGTGGAQLVMKGREGAANGFVLEAVGAGGAAAPGDLSYLGWQPATDAGELKLAARDAAFVLDSVAMTSQSNRVTGLPGGFTLDLAATNAGAPTTLSFASNTEAISGVMADLVSALNEIVGQVNQLAAPIGGQLANDPGARELRRDLAGLAGRVVMPGAATGEPRTLADLGLALNRDGTFRLDAARLNQALNDQPDAVAAMFTTGVSGVFATIDRIARETSLSSDPGSLGASVRRLENQLASSNERLSAIAEQQEALRERLTRSFVASERRVAASQSTLTFLRQQVDIWSNSDR
;
A
#
# COMPACT_ATOMS: atom_id res chain seq x y z
N MET A 1 -39.98 19.13 28.97
CA MET A 1 -40.05 20.41 29.72
C MET A 1 -40.90 20.24 30.96
N ALA A 2 -40.36 19.64 32.02
CA ALA A 2 -41.09 19.53 33.33
C ALA A 2 -40.15 19.16 34.51
N THR A 3 -38.87 19.55 34.47
CA THR A 3 -37.89 19.25 35.55
C THR A 3 -37.39 20.48 36.30
N THR A 4 -37.79 21.70 35.89
CA THR A 4 -37.33 22.95 36.50
C THR A 4 -38.18 23.43 37.71
N SER A 5 -39.36 22.89 37.92
CA SER A 5 -40.24 23.30 39.02
C SER A 5 -39.94 22.62 40.37
N GLY A 6 -39.28 21.47 40.37
CA GLY A 6 -38.92 20.74 41.60
C GLY A 6 -37.75 21.32 42.35
N SER A 7 -36.73 21.79 41.65
CA SER A 7 -35.51 22.33 42.27
C SER A 7 -35.68 23.72 42.89
N SER A 8 -36.57 24.56 42.34
CA SER A 8 -36.88 25.88 42.90
C SER A 8 -37.69 25.82 44.20
N ILE A 9 -38.58 24.83 44.33
CA ILE A 9 -39.35 24.60 45.57
C ILE A 9 -38.46 24.05 46.69
N ILE A 10 -37.47 23.21 46.34
CA ILE A 10 -36.53 22.62 47.31
C ILE A 10 -35.50 23.67 47.81
N SER A 11 -35.08 24.61 46.95
CA SER A 11 -34.22 25.73 47.35
C SER A 11 -34.93 26.74 48.29
N ALA A 12 -36.28 26.85 48.19
CA ALA A 12 -37.06 27.71 49.12
C ALA A 12 -37.29 27.04 50.48
N LEU A 13 -37.15 25.72 50.59
CA LEU A 13 -37.29 24.94 51.83
C LEU A 13 -36.03 24.96 52.70
N GLY A 14 -34.84 25.33 52.14
CA GLY A 14 -33.61 25.52 52.92
C GLY A 14 -33.54 26.80 53.76
N ALA A 15 -34.63 27.61 53.76
CA ALA A 15 -34.70 28.87 54.54
C ALA A 15 -34.76 28.67 56.05
N GLY A 16 -34.90 27.43 56.56
CA GLY A 16 -35.01 27.15 57.99
C GLY A 16 -33.74 26.76 58.73
N SER A 17 -32.85 26.00 58.09
CA SER A 17 -31.60 25.50 58.70
C SER A 17 -30.33 26.10 58.11
N GLY A 18 -30.38 26.84 57.00
CA GLY A 18 -29.22 27.39 56.27
C GLY A 18 -28.32 26.37 55.59
N VAL A 19 -28.72 25.08 55.57
CA VAL A 19 -27.92 23.98 54.98
C VAL A 19 -28.48 23.60 53.61
N ASN A 20 -27.63 23.59 52.59
CA ASN A 20 -27.99 23.07 51.28
C ASN A 20 -27.97 21.53 51.28
N PHE A 21 -29.10 20.90 51.59
CA PHE A 21 -29.22 19.44 51.67
C PHE A 21 -29.03 18.72 50.34
N ILE A 22 -29.28 19.38 49.20
CA ILE A 22 -29.02 18.80 47.88
C ILE A 22 -27.51 18.67 47.65
N GLN A 23 -26.76 19.74 47.97
CA GLN A 23 -25.30 19.71 47.89
C GLN A 23 -24.72 18.72 48.91
N LEU A 24 -25.21 18.69 50.13
CA LEU A 24 -24.74 17.74 51.14
C LEU A 24 -24.99 16.28 50.71
N ALA A 25 -26.13 15.97 50.11
CA ALA A 25 -26.41 14.63 49.58
C ALA A 25 -25.48 14.27 48.45
N ALA A 26 -25.16 15.22 47.54
CA ALA A 26 -24.18 15.04 46.46
C ALA A 26 -22.78 14.78 47.03
N ASP A 27 -22.34 15.60 48.00
CA ASP A 27 -21.00 15.48 48.58
C ASP A 27 -20.82 14.16 49.36
N ILE A 28 -21.82 13.74 50.14
CA ILE A 28 -21.79 12.47 50.87
C ILE A 28 -21.79 11.29 49.89
N SER A 29 -22.63 11.32 48.83
CA SER A 29 -22.65 10.25 47.85
C SER A 29 -21.34 10.18 47.09
N ALA A 30 -20.75 11.31 46.68
CA ALA A 30 -19.46 11.35 46.00
C ALA A 30 -18.34 10.80 46.89
N ALA A 31 -18.26 11.25 48.17
CA ALA A 31 -17.27 10.76 49.12
C ALA A 31 -17.38 9.26 49.41
N SER A 32 -18.61 8.73 49.45
CA SER A 32 -18.86 7.30 49.73
C SER A 32 -18.29 6.38 48.64
N PHE A 33 -18.24 6.83 47.40
CA PHE A 33 -17.75 6.05 46.26
C PHE A 33 -16.36 6.47 45.75
N ALA A 34 -15.78 7.57 46.27
CA ALA A 34 -14.54 8.17 45.79
C ALA A 34 -13.38 7.15 45.71
N VAL A 35 -13.13 6.40 46.77
CA VAL A 35 -12.02 5.41 46.81
C VAL A 35 -12.21 4.28 45.81
N GLN A 36 -13.45 3.77 45.72
CA GLN A 36 -13.76 2.67 44.79
C GLN A 36 -13.63 3.15 43.32
N ARG A 37 -14.16 4.30 43.02
CA ARG A 37 -14.06 4.91 41.69
C ARG A 37 -12.59 5.16 41.32
N GLN A 38 -11.82 5.80 42.22
CA GLN A 38 -10.38 6.08 42.01
C GLN A 38 -9.59 4.78 41.74
N SER A 39 -9.87 3.72 42.49
CA SER A 39 -9.21 2.41 42.29
C SER A 39 -9.50 1.82 40.88
N VAL A 40 -10.76 1.90 40.42
CA VAL A 40 -11.14 1.39 39.08
C VAL A 40 -10.58 2.30 37.99
N GLU A 41 -10.59 3.62 38.17
CA GLU A 41 -9.98 4.58 37.22
C GLU A 41 -8.47 4.35 37.08
N THR A 42 -7.75 4.15 38.17
CA THR A 42 -6.30 3.83 38.15
C THR A 42 -6.06 2.53 37.41
N ARG A 43 -6.88 1.50 37.67
CA ARG A 43 -6.80 0.23 36.95
C ARG A 43 -7.07 0.39 35.46
N ARG A 44 -8.09 1.17 35.07
CA ARG A 44 -8.42 1.49 33.69
C ARG A 44 -7.24 2.13 32.98
N THR A 45 -6.65 3.18 33.56
CA THR A 45 -5.47 3.87 32.98
C THR A 45 -4.29 2.91 32.79
N THR A 46 -4.07 2.01 33.75
CA THR A 46 -3.02 0.98 33.65
C THR A 46 -3.31 0.02 32.48
N LEU A 47 -4.54 -0.45 32.33
CA LEU A 47 -4.94 -1.34 31.25
C LEU A 47 -4.83 -0.67 29.87
N GLU A 48 -5.22 0.62 29.77
CA GLU A 48 -5.07 1.42 28.54
C GLU A 48 -3.60 1.51 28.12
N ALA A 49 -2.69 1.78 29.07
CA ALA A 49 -1.26 1.78 28.81
C ALA A 49 -0.73 0.41 28.38
N GLN A 50 -1.22 -0.69 28.98
CA GLN A 50 -0.85 -2.06 28.61
C GLN A 50 -1.34 -2.43 27.22
N VAL A 51 -2.58 -2.10 26.85
CA VAL A 51 -3.14 -2.31 25.50
C VAL A 51 -2.29 -1.57 24.48
N SER A 52 -1.99 -0.29 24.74
CA SER A 52 -1.14 0.51 23.85
C SER A 52 0.24 -0.09 23.66
N ALA A 53 0.90 -0.49 24.76
CA ALA A 53 2.22 -1.12 24.71
C ALA A 53 2.24 -2.45 23.94
N ALA A 54 1.24 -3.32 24.14
CA ALA A 54 1.12 -4.58 23.44
C ALA A 54 0.85 -4.38 21.93
N ALA A 55 -0.03 -3.42 21.60
CA ALA A 55 -0.31 -3.04 20.22
C ALA A 55 0.94 -2.45 19.53
N GLN A 56 1.73 -1.63 20.23
CA GLN A 56 2.97 -1.06 19.71
C GLN A 56 3.98 -2.16 19.34
N LEU A 57 4.24 -3.11 20.21
CA LEU A 57 5.15 -4.24 19.94
C LEU A 57 4.65 -5.09 18.76
N ARG A 58 3.36 -5.41 18.73
CA ARG A 58 2.75 -6.15 17.61
C ARG A 58 2.92 -5.41 16.29
N ASN A 59 2.64 -4.10 16.28
CA ASN A 59 2.76 -3.28 15.08
C ASN A 59 4.22 -3.13 14.61
N ALA A 60 5.18 -3.07 15.52
CA ALA A 60 6.60 -3.04 15.16
C ALA A 60 7.03 -4.32 14.43
N VAL A 61 6.63 -5.49 14.92
CA VAL A 61 6.96 -6.78 14.28
C VAL A 61 6.23 -6.94 12.93
N THR A 62 4.95 -6.57 12.85
CA THR A 62 4.19 -6.62 11.58
C THR A 62 4.70 -5.60 10.57
N GLY A 63 5.13 -4.43 11.02
CA GLY A 63 5.77 -3.41 10.20
C GLY A 63 7.08 -3.90 9.58
N LEU A 64 7.93 -4.56 10.36
CA LEU A 64 9.16 -5.19 9.87
C LEU A 64 8.86 -6.23 8.78
N ALA A 65 7.90 -7.14 9.02
CA ALA A 65 7.51 -8.15 8.04
C ALA A 65 6.97 -7.52 6.75
N SER A 66 6.15 -6.47 6.86
CA SER A 66 5.61 -5.75 5.70
C SER A 66 6.70 -5.05 4.90
N ALA A 67 7.58 -4.30 5.56
CA ALA A 67 8.69 -3.58 4.91
C ALA A 67 9.65 -4.55 4.19
N LEU A 68 9.97 -5.69 4.82
CA LEU A 68 10.77 -6.72 4.20
C LEU A 68 10.04 -7.34 3.00
N GLY A 69 8.75 -7.64 3.14
CA GLY A 69 7.91 -8.17 2.07
C GLY A 69 7.81 -7.25 0.86
N ASP A 70 7.76 -5.92 1.06
CA ASP A 70 7.75 -4.94 -0.03
C ASP A 70 9.04 -4.98 -0.84
N ARG A 71 10.21 -5.05 -0.20
CA ARG A 71 11.50 -5.18 -0.90
C ARG A 71 11.56 -6.45 -1.75
N PHE A 72 11.01 -7.57 -1.25
CA PHE A 72 10.94 -8.81 -2.02
C PHE A 72 9.99 -8.69 -3.22
N ARG A 73 8.81 -8.08 -3.02
CA ARG A 73 7.82 -7.90 -4.10
C ARG A 73 8.29 -6.93 -5.18
N ASN A 74 9.03 -5.90 -4.81
CA ASN A 74 9.57 -4.92 -5.74
C ASN A 74 10.76 -5.47 -6.55
N GLY A 75 11.30 -6.63 -6.18
CA GLY A 75 12.45 -7.23 -6.85
C GLY A 75 13.79 -6.59 -6.52
N ASP A 76 13.89 -5.83 -5.42
CA ASP A 76 15.13 -5.15 -5.01
C ASP A 76 16.31 -6.13 -4.81
N LEU A 77 15.99 -7.39 -4.49
CA LEU A 77 16.95 -8.47 -4.25
C LEU A 77 17.12 -9.41 -5.43
N ALA A 78 16.41 -9.16 -6.55
CA ALA A 78 16.55 -9.96 -7.74
C ALA A 78 17.98 -9.90 -8.30
N PRO A 79 18.45 -10.98 -8.96
CA PRO A 79 19.72 -10.96 -9.64
C PRO A 79 19.82 -9.78 -10.61
N ARG A 80 20.95 -9.12 -10.63
CA ARG A 80 21.22 -8.04 -11.60
C ARG A 80 21.70 -8.63 -12.91
N GLY A 81 20.98 -8.32 -14.01
CA GLY A 81 21.45 -8.56 -15.35
C GLY A 81 22.38 -7.41 -15.79
N THR A 82 23.58 -7.75 -16.22
CA THR A 82 24.56 -6.79 -16.78
C THR A 82 24.86 -7.14 -18.21
N LEU A 83 24.95 -6.12 -19.07
CA LEU A 83 25.35 -6.24 -20.47
C LEU A 83 26.77 -5.68 -20.64
N GLY A 84 27.61 -6.39 -21.38
CA GLY A 84 28.94 -5.90 -21.76
C GLY A 84 28.86 -4.60 -22.58
N ASN A 85 27.79 -4.44 -23.38
CA ASN A 85 27.44 -3.18 -24.03
C ASN A 85 26.05 -2.70 -23.58
N PRO A 86 25.94 -1.81 -22.59
CA PRO A 86 24.64 -1.36 -22.05
C PRO A 86 23.84 -0.46 -23.01
N ALA A 87 24.43 -0.02 -24.13
CA ALA A 87 23.72 0.73 -25.14
C ALA A 87 22.75 -0.14 -25.98
N VAL A 88 22.98 -1.45 -26.05
CA VAL A 88 22.22 -2.39 -26.88
C VAL A 88 20.84 -2.68 -26.28
N ALA A 89 20.78 -2.94 -24.98
CA ALA A 89 19.54 -3.23 -24.29
C ALA A 89 19.63 -2.92 -22.80
N ARG A 90 18.47 -2.86 -22.14
CA ARG A 90 18.32 -2.90 -20.68
C ARG A 90 17.74 -4.23 -20.26
N VAL A 91 18.24 -4.77 -19.16
CA VAL A 91 17.77 -6.04 -18.60
C VAL A 91 16.99 -5.76 -17.33
N SER A 92 15.84 -6.36 -17.20
CA SER A 92 15.07 -6.36 -15.95
C SER A 92 14.68 -7.80 -15.57
N VAL A 93 14.75 -8.08 -14.27
CA VAL A 93 14.36 -9.36 -13.70
C VAL A 93 13.13 -9.14 -12.84
N PRO A 94 11.98 -9.72 -13.21
CA PRO A 94 10.78 -9.67 -12.39
C PRO A 94 11.00 -10.30 -11.00
N ALA A 95 10.30 -9.79 -9.99
CA ALA A 95 10.38 -10.30 -8.62
C ALA A 95 10.08 -11.81 -8.56
N GLY A 96 10.85 -12.53 -7.74
CA GLY A 96 10.69 -13.99 -7.55
C GLY A 96 11.37 -14.86 -8.60
N LEU A 97 11.99 -14.27 -9.64
CA LEU A 97 12.76 -14.99 -10.64
C LEU A 97 14.26 -14.87 -10.35
N THR A 98 15.00 -15.93 -10.61
CA THR A 98 16.44 -16.02 -10.36
C THR A 98 17.16 -16.53 -11.61
N PRO A 99 17.18 -15.76 -12.74
CA PRO A 99 17.95 -16.14 -13.90
C PRO A 99 19.41 -16.25 -13.54
N ARG A 100 20.11 -17.20 -14.17
CA ARG A 100 21.52 -17.53 -13.90
C ARG A 100 22.30 -17.69 -15.19
N GLY A 101 23.61 -17.59 -15.10
CA GLY A 101 24.52 -17.82 -16.21
C GLY A 101 24.75 -16.57 -17.06
N SER A 102 25.29 -16.81 -18.25
CA SER A 102 25.57 -15.78 -19.25
C SER A 102 24.98 -16.17 -20.58
N PHE A 103 24.52 -15.18 -21.33
CA PHE A 103 23.93 -15.33 -22.66
C PHE A 103 24.66 -14.40 -23.62
N SER A 104 24.78 -14.82 -24.87
CA SER A 104 25.26 -13.98 -25.97
C SER A 104 24.06 -13.29 -26.63
N LEU A 105 24.04 -11.98 -26.72
CA LEU A 105 22.98 -11.18 -27.33
C LEU A 105 23.48 -10.41 -28.55
N GLU A 106 22.85 -10.65 -29.69
CA GLU A 106 23.04 -9.84 -30.90
C GLU A 106 21.68 -9.35 -31.41
N VAL A 107 21.49 -8.03 -31.46
CA VAL A 107 20.28 -7.40 -31.97
C VAL A 107 20.54 -6.95 -33.40
N THR A 108 19.87 -7.60 -34.35
CA THR A 108 20.03 -7.31 -35.78
C THR A 108 19.06 -6.25 -36.27
N GLN A 109 17.86 -6.18 -35.66
CA GLN A 109 16.82 -5.21 -36.02
C GLN A 109 16.00 -4.83 -34.77
N LEU A 110 15.63 -3.56 -34.66
CA LEU A 110 14.65 -3.09 -33.68
C LEU A 110 13.24 -3.16 -34.27
N ALA A 111 12.27 -3.44 -33.43
CA ALA A 111 10.87 -3.27 -33.78
C ALA A 111 10.59 -1.80 -34.12
N GLY A 112 9.74 -1.59 -35.12
CA GLY A 112 9.34 -0.26 -35.55
C GLY A 112 7.88 -0.22 -35.96
N GLY A 113 7.24 0.89 -35.70
CA GLY A 113 5.88 1.18 -36.20
C GLY A 113 5.94 1.79 -37.59
N GLN A 114 4.91 1.54 -38.39
CA GLN A 114 4.75 2.21 -39.68
C GLN A 114 4.69 3.72 -39.50
N THR A 115 5.43 4.47 -40.35
CA THR A 115 5.30 5.92 -40.45
C THR A 115 4.89 6.26 -41.87
N LEU A 116 3.69 6.81 -41.99
CA LEU A 116 3.11 7.28 -43.23
C LEU A 116 3.01 8.81 -43.19
N VAL A 117 3.49 9.46 -44.26
CA VAL A 117 3.35 10.93 -44.46
C VAL A 117 2.51 11.13 -45.70
N GLY A 118 1.25 11.53 -45.47
CA GLY A 118 0.29 11.70 -46.54
C GLY A 118 0.65 12.82 -47.51
N LYS A 119 -0.12 12.93 -48.58
CA LYS A 119 0.01 13.95 -49.61
C LYS A 119 -0.19 15.35 -49.01
N SER A 120 0.34 16.37 -49.68
CA SER A 120 0.36 17.73 -49.19
C SER A 120 -0.98 18.46 -49.42
N PHE A 121 -1.35 19.27 -48.44
CA PHE A 121 -2.47 20.25 -48.48
C PHE A 121 -1.93 21.66 -48.30
N ALA A 122 -2.71 22.67 -48.66
CA ALA A 122 -2.30 24.06 -48.54
C ALA A 122 -2.09 24.50 -47.08
N SER A 123 -2.93 24.02 -46.16
CA SER A 123 -2.85 24.32 -44.71
C SER A 123 -3.45 23.19 -43.86
N SER A 124 -3.27 23.26 -42.56
CA SER A 124 -3.95 22.36 -41.58
C SER A 124 -5.46 22.47 -41.58
N ASP A 125 -5.98 23.65 -41.98
CA ASP A 125 -7.42 23.97 -42.04
C ASP A 125 -8.02 23.67 -43.41
N ALA A 126 -7.23 23.11 -44.35
CA ALA A 126 -7.74 22.70 -45.65
C ALA A 126 -8.79 21.59 -45.48
N LEU A 127 -9.90 21.74 -46.18
CA LEU A 127 -10.96 20.72 -46.18
C LEU A 127 -10.47 19.43 -46.85
N VAL A 128 -10.84 18.30 -46.29
CA VAL A 128 -10.43 16.98 -46.77
C VAL A 128 -11.50 16.29 -47.64
N GLY A 129 -12.71 16.87 -47.71
CA GLY A 129 -13.86 16.31 -48.39
C GLY A 129 -14.64 15.32 -47.49
N GLU A 130 -15.88 15.04 -47.92
CA GLU A 130 -16.75 14.10 -47.18
C GLU A 130 -16.60 12.66 -47.67
N GLY A 131 -16.88 11.70 -46.78
CA GLY A 131 -16.84 10.29 -47.12
C GLY A 131 -16.50 9.41 -45.93
N THR A 132 -15.93 8.25 -46.20
CA THR A 132 -15.45 7.30 -45.20
C THR A 132 -13.98 7.01 -45.41
N LEU A 133 -13.18 7.17 -44.35
CA LEU A 133 -11.79 6.73 -44.28
C LEU A 133 -11.73 5.44 -43.46
N THR A 134 -11.30 4.32 -44.09
CA THR A 134 -11.16 3.03 -43.45
C THR A 134 -9.70 2.71 -43.23
N LEU A 135 -9.34 2.48 -41.98
CA LEU A 135 -8.05 1.93 -41.55
C LEU A 135 -8.14 0.40 -41.53
N ARG A 136 -7.29 -0.27 -42.29
CA ARG A 136 -7.16 -1.73 -42.26
C ARG A 136 -5.76 -2.10 -41.81
N PHE A 137 -5.66 -2.98 -40.83
CA PHE A 137 -4.38 -3.44 -40.26
C PHE A 137 -3.93 -4.74 -40.90
N GLY A 138 -2.61 -4.93 -40.90
CA GLY A 138 -1.97 -6.13 -41.46
C GLY A 138 -0.47 -5.93 -41.67
N THR A 139 0.14 -6.80 -42.44
CA THR A 139 1.57 -6.72 -42.75
C THR A 139 1.80 -6.05 -44.12
N VAL A 140 2.65 -5.02 -44.11
CA VAL A 140 3.14 -4.38 -45.34
C VAL A 140 4.51 -4.92 -45.64
N ASP A 141 4.65 -5.57 -46.83
CA ASP A 141 5.92 -6.12 -47.32
C ASP A 141 6.16 -5.65 -48.75
N GLY A 142 7.05 -4.71 -48.92
CA GLY A 142 7.31 -4.05 -50.20
C GLY A 142 6.01 -3.41 -50.74
N ALA A 143 5.60 -3.81 -51.95
CA ALA A 143 4.37 -3.33 -52.59
C ALA A 143 3.11 -4.15 -52.18
N SER A 144 3.24 -5.14 -51.31
CA SER A 144 2.15 -6.04 -50.90
C SER A 144 1.60 -5.70 -49.54
N PHE A 145 0.28 -5.93 -49.37
CA PHE A 145 -0.41 -5.84 -48.09
C PHE A 145 -1.15 -7.15 -47.81
N SER A 146 -0.86 -7.75 -46.66
CA SER A 146 -1.54 -8.93 -46.15
C SER A 146 -2.42 -8.52 -44.97
N PRO A 147 -3.76 -8.45 -45.11
CA PRO A 147 -4.65 -7.99 -44.04
C PRO A 147 -4.70 -9.00 -42.88
N ASP A 148 -4.75 -8.49 -41.67
CA ASP A 148 -5.08 -9.26 -40.47
C ASP A 148 -6.61 -9.43 -40.40
N THR A 149 -7.10 -10.59 -40.80
CA THR A 149 -8.54 -10.88 -40.82
C THR A 149 -9.16 -11.05 -39.43
N ALA A 150 -8.34 -11.28 -38.40
CA ALA A 150 -8.81 -11.36 -37.03
C ALA A 150 -9.04 -9.97 -36.40
N ARG A 151 -8.45 -8.94 -37.01
CA ARG A 151 -8.56 -7.56 -36.56
C ARG A 151 -9.52 -6.79 -37.46
N GLY A 152 -10.60 -6.26 -36.88
CA GLY A 152 -11.60 -5.49 -37.63
C GLY A 152 -11.02 -4.22 -38.26
N THR A 153 -11.70 -3.69 -39.28
CA THR A 153 -11.42 -2.36 -39.84
C THR A 153 -11.92 -1.28 -38.92
N ILE A 154 -11.32 -0.09 -39.03
CA ILE A 154 -11.78 1.12 -38.32
C ILE A 154 -12.30 2.11 -39.35
N ASP A 155 -13.62 2.31 -39.38
CA ASP A 155 -14.27 3.24 -40.26
C ASP A 155 -14.45 4.59 -39.58
N ILE A 156 -14.00 5.65 -40.26
CA ILE A 156 -14.01 7.02 -39.77
C ILE A 156 -14.90 7.85 -40.73
N ALA A 157 -16.04 8.26 -40.23
CA ALA A 157 -16.93 9.15 -41.00
C ALA A 157 -16.36 10.59 -41.04
N VAL A 158 -16.17 11.08 -42.25
CA VAL A 158 -15.62 12.41 -42.53
C VAL A 158 -16.71 13.25 -43.15
N SER A 159 -16.95 14.45 -42.62
CA SER A 159 -17.96 15.39 -43.11
C SER A 159 -17.33 16.43 -44.05
N ALA A 160 -18.17 17.09 -44.86
CA ALA A 160 -17.71 18.13 -45.78
C ALA A 160 -17.02 19.34 -45.10
N THR A 161 -17.21 19.50 -43.79
CA THR A 161 -16.58 20.59 -42.99
C THR A 161 -15.32 20.15 -42.28
N ASP A 162 -14.92 18.89 -42.40
CA ASP A 162 -13.71 18.38 -41.72
C ASP A 162 -12.46 18.92 -42.42
N THR A 163 -11.56 19.40 -41.60
CA THR A 163 -10.23 19.85 -41.99
C THR A 163 -9.22 18.74 -41.77
N LEU A 164 -7.99 18.91 -42.30
CA LEU A 164 -6.89 17.96 -42.06
C LEU A 164 -6.61 17.81 -40.57
N ALA A 165 -6.73 18.87 -39.78
CA ALA A 165 -6.54 18.86 -38.33
C ALA A 165 -7.66 18.11 -37.60
N THR A 166 -8.94 18.32 -37.99
CA THR A 166 -10.06 17.57 -37.37
C THR A 166 -10.02 16.11 -37.75
N LEU A 167 -9.62 15.74 -38.97
CA LEU A 167 -9.43 14.37 -39.40
C LEU A 167 -8.35 13.67 -38.56
N ALA A 168 -7.19 14.30 -38.28
CA ALA A 168 -6.16 13.74 -37.43
C ALA A 168 -6.71 13.41 -36.02
N SER A 169 -7.54 14.32 -35.47
CA SER A 169 -8.20 14.12 -34.18
C SER A 169 -9.19 12.93 -34.21
N LYS A 170 -9.99 12.81 -35.28
CA LYS A 170 -10.91 11.66 -35.48
C LYS A 170 -10.18 10.34 -35.60
N ILE A 171 -9.04 10.28 -36.31
CA ILE A 171 -8.21 9.10 -36.44
C ILE A 171 -7.68 8.68 -35.05
N ASN A 172 -7.16 9.61 -34.25
CA ASN A 172 -6.67 9.32 -32.91
C ASN A 172 -7.78 8.77 -32.01
N GLN A 173 -8.97 9.35 -32.07
CA GLN A 173 -10.11 8.91 -31.27
C GLN A 173 -10.59 7.52 -31.70
N ALA A 174 -10.77 7.29 -32.99
CA ALA A 174 -11.30 6.05 -33.52
C ALA A 174 -10.31 4.88 -33.38
N SER A 175 -9.01 5.15 -33.53
CA SER A 175 -7.97 4.10 -33.47
C SER A 175 -7.67 3.60 -32.05
N GLY A 176 -8.12 4.31 -30.99
CA GLY A 176 -7.85 3.90 -29.61
C GLY A 176 -6.35 3.73 -29.31
N GLY A 177 -5.49 4.53 -29.98
CA GLY A 177 -4.04 4.48 -29.83
C GLY A 177 -3.35 3.38 -30.67
N ALA A 178 -4.05 2.73 -31.61
CA ALA A 178 -3.42 1.83 -32.59
C ALA A 178 -2.61 2.61 -33.61
N VAL A 179 -3.08 3.80 -33.99
CA VAL A 179 -2.39 4.77 -34.85
C VAL A 179 -2.43 6.13 -34.18
N SER A 180 -1.31 6.83 -34.20
CA SER A 180 -1.22 8.26 -33.80
C SER A 180 -1.15 9.11 -35.06
N ALA A 181 -2.07 10.06 -35.19
CA ALA A 181 -2.15 10.97 -36.31
C ALA A 181 -1.97 12.43 -35.88
N TYR A 182 -1.20 13.19 -36.64
CA TYR A 182 -1.02 14.63 -36.43
C TYR A 182 -0.74 15.33 -37.78
N VAL A 183 -0.95 16.64 -37.84
CA VAL A 183 -0.61 17.43 -38.99
C VAL A 183 0.76 18.07 -38.82
N ALA A 184 1.67 17.82 -39.77
CA ALA A 184 2.94 18.50 -39.87
C ALA A 184 2.90 19.56 -40.96
N THR A 185 3.31 20.80 -40.63
CA THR A 185 3.39 21.91 -41.61
C THR A 185 4.87 22.15 -41.93
N GLY A 186 5.20 22.05 -43.21
CA GLY A 186 6.54 22.25 -43.73
C GLY A 186 6.56 23.23 -44.91
N THR A 187 7.69 23.34 -45.58
CA THR A 187 7.85 24.20 -46.78
C THR A 187 6.98 23.79 -47.98
N GLY A 188 6.51 22.53 -48.00
CA GLY A 188 5.63 21.98 -49.03
C GLY A 188 4.14 22.00 -48.68
N GLY A 189 3.72 22.68 -47.59
CA GLY A 189 2.36 22.68 -47.11
C GLY A 189 2.14 21.84 -45.85
N ALA A 190 0.89 21.50 -45.56
CA ALA A 190 0.46 20.69 -44.43
C ALA A 190 0.26 19.22 -44.86
N GLN A 191 0.75 18.27 -44.10
CA GLN A 191 0.67 16.83 -44.35
C GLN A 191 0.13 16.09 -43.15
N LEU A 192 -0.73 15.09 -43.35
CA LEU A 192 -1.14 14.15 -42.32
C LEU A 192 -0.03 13.12 -42.08
N VAL A 193 0.53 13.12 -40.88
CA VAL A 193 1.52 12.13 -40.46
C VAL A 193 0.83 11.12 -39.58
N MET A 194 0.99 9.84 -39.90
CA MET A 194 0.41 8.74 -39.15
C MET A 194 1.50 7.77 -38.69
N LYS A 195 1.46 7.37 -37.44
CA LYS A 195 2.39 6.40 -36.84
C LYS A 195 1.63 5.25 -36.22
N GLY A 196 1.90 4.03 -36.69
CA GLY A 196 1.42 2.78 -36.09
C GLY A 196 2.22 2.34 -34.88
N ARG A 197 1.71 1.35 -34.18
CA ARG A 197 2.46 0.65 -33.13
C ARG A 197 3.62 -0.16 -33.72
N GLU A 198 4.59 -0.51 -32.90
CA GLU A 198 5.67 -1.44 -33.23
C GLU A 198 5.12 -2.81 -33.64
N GLY A 199 5.88 -3.52 -34.48
CA GLY A 199 5.59 -4.88 -34.92
C GLY A 199 5.00 -4.97 -36.33
N ALA A 200 5.51 -5.91 -37.11
CA ALA A 200 5.15 -6.09 -38.52
C ALA A 200 3.64 -6.22 -38.76
N ALA A 201 2.92 -6.89 -37.86
CA ALA A 201 1.47 -7.07 -37.93
C ALA A 201 0.67 -5.77 -37.66
N ASN A 202 1.32 -4.68 -37.20
CA ASN A 202 0.71 -3.38 -36.96
C ASN A 202 0.88 -2.40 -38.13
N GLY A 203 1.28 -2.89 -39.31
CA GLY A 203 1.16 -2.15 -40.55
C GLY A 203 -0.29 -1.82 -40.86
N PHE A 204 -0.54 -0.77 -41.63
CA PHE A 204 -1.89 -0.37 -41.99
C PHE A 204 -1.95 0.25 -43.40
N VAL A 205 -3.10 0.16 -44.01
CA VAL A 205 -3.46 0.87 -45.23
C VAL A 205 -4.64 1.79 -45.00
N LEU A 206 -4.77 2.81 -45.85
CA LEU A 206 -5.86 3.79 -45.85
C LEU A 206 -6.72 3.57 -47.07
N GLU A 207 -7.95 3.12 -46.89
CA GLU A 207 -8.96 3.05 -47.93
C GLU A 207 -9.86 4.28 -47.77
N ALA A 208 -9.84 5.19 -48.74
CA ALA A 208 -10.59 6.44 -48.64
C ALA A 208 -11.62 6.47 -49.78
N VAL A 209 -12.90 6.56 -49.42
CA VAL A 209 -14.01 6.67 -50.35
C VAL A 209 -14.59 8.06 -50.20
N GLY A 210 -14.31 8.94 -51.18
CA GLY A 210 -14.82 10.30 -51.25
C GLY A 210 -16.08 10.38 -52.10
N ALA A 211 -16.87 11.45 -51.93
CA ALA A 211 -18.11 11.70 -52.68
C ALA A 211 -17.83 12.19 -54.10
N GLY A 212 -16.67 12.81 -54.37
CA GLY A 212 -16.36 13.46 -55.67
C GLY A 212 -15.68 12.58 -56.70
N GLY A 213 -15.11 11.44 -56.33
CA GLY A 213 -14.48 10.46 -57.24
C GLY A 213 -13.16 10.89 -57.91
N ALA A 214 -12.60 12.06 -57.56
CA ALA A 214 -11.32 12.53 -58.09
C ALA A 214 -10.27 12.60 -56.97
N ALA A 215 -9.13 11.91 -57.07
CA ALA A 215 -8.05 11.93 -56.09
C ALA A 215 -7.26 13.27 -56.10
N ALA A 216 -7.92 14.37 -55.70
CA ALA A 216 -7.38 15.70 -55.64
C ALA A 216 -7.62 16.34 -54.25
N PRO A 217 -6.81 17.36 -53.85
CA PRO A 217 -7.06 18.10 -52.61
C PRO A 217 -8.50 18.60 -52.49
N GLY A 218 -9.19 18.30 -51.40
CA GLY A 218 -10.62 18.59 -51.18
C GLY A 218 -11.55 17.42 -51.47
N ASP A 219 -11.05 16.32 -51.97
CA ASP A 219 -11.74 15.02 -52.03
C ASP A 219 -11.05 14.02 -51.09
N LEU A 220 -11.82 13.28 -50.29
CA LEU A 220 -11.26 12.34 -49.28
C LEU A 220 -10.41 11.24 -49.93
N SER A 221 -10.73 10.82 -51.17
CA SER A 221 -9.96 9.79 -51.88
C SER A 221 -8.50 10.17 -52.11
N TYR A 222 -8.17 11.46 -52.01
CA TYR A 222 -6.79 11.97 -52.06
C TYR A 222 -5.91 11.44 -50.96
N LEU A 223 -6.48 11.08 -49.80
CA LEU A 223 -5.80 10.58 -48.62
C LEU A 223 -5.60 9.04 -48.66
N GLY A 224 -6.23 8.36 -49.61
CA GLY A 224 -6.08 6.92 -49.77
C GLY A 224 -4.61 6.55 -50.02
N TRP A 225 -4.14 5.47 -49.34
CA TRP A 225 -2.79 4.95 -49.47
C TRP A 225 -2.78 3.41 -49.41
N GLN A 226 -2.08 2.80 -50.32
CA GLN A 226 -1.77 1.36 -50.36
C GLN A 226 -0.31 1.16 -50.81
N PRO A 227 0.38 0.12 -50.34
CA PRO A 227 1.78 -0.12 -50.70
C PRO A 227 2.03 -0.22 -52.22
N ALA A 228 1.10 -0.81 -52.96
CA ALA A 228 1.19 -0.98 -54.43
C ALA A 228 1.20 0.37 -55.17
N THR A 229 0.70 1.42 -54.59
CA THR A 229 0.60 2.77 -55.21
C THR A 229 1.40 3.81 -54.41
N ASP A 230 2.31 3.39 -53.58
CA ASP A 230 3.14 4.29 -52.78
C ASP A 230 4.02 5.16 -53.67
N ALA A 231 3.89 6.47 -53.54
CA ALA A 231 4.69 7.49 -54.24
C ALA A 231 5.73 8.15 -53.29
N GLY A 232 6.09 7.45 -52.22
CA GLY A 232 7.01 7.91 -51.21
C GLY A 232 6.34 8.44 -49.95
N GLU A 233 5.05 8.11 -49.75
CA GLU A 233 4.32 8.39 -48.50
C GLU A 233 4.82 7.53 -47.35
N LEU A 234 5.16 6.28 -47.60
CA LEU A 234 5.72 5.35 -46.61
C LEU A 234 7.16 5.74 -46.30
N LYS A 235 7.40 6.22 -45.08
CA LYS A 235 8.75 6.59 -44.59
C LYS A 235 9.40 5.45 -43.82
N LEU A 236 8.61 4.64 -43.11
CA LEU A 236 9.05 3.47 -42.37
C LEU A 236 7.95 2.40 -42.39
N ALA A 237 8.29 1.21 -42.84
CA ALA A 237 7.38 0.07 -42.72
C ALA A 237 7.38 -0.46 -41.26
N ALA A 238 6.21 -0.97 -40.83
CA ALA A 238 6.12 -1.71 -39.57
C ALA A 238 6.99 -2.98 -39.65
N ARG A 239 7.75 -3.25 -38.58
CA ARG A 239 8.66 -4.40 -38.54
C ARG A 239 8.83 -4.89 -37.09
N ASP A 240 9.09 -6.18 -36.96
CA ASP A 240 9.41 -6.84 -35.71
C ASP A 240 10.87 -6.58 -35.33
N ALA A 241 11.17 -6.67 -34.03
CA ALA A 241 12.55 -6.82 -33.59
C ALA A 241 13.06 -8.20 -33.98
N ALA A 242 14.34 -8.25 -34.39
CA ALA A 242 15.05 -9.50 -34.68
C ALA A 242 16.35 -9.49 -33.87
N PHE A 243 16.61 -10.57 -33.17
CA PHE A 243 17.79 -10.73 -32.32
C PHE A 243 18.19 -12.22 -32.24
N VAL A 244 19.42 -12.46 -31.85
CA VAL A 244 19.97 -13.79 -31.60
C VAL A 244 20.37 -13.88 -30.15
N LEU A 245 19.84 -14.87 -29.42
CA LEU A 245 20.19 -15.17 -28.04
C LEU A 245 20.82 -16.57 -28.00
N ASP A 246 22.09 -16.69 -27.58
CA ASP A 246 22.86 -17.94 -27.59
C ASP A 246 22.75 -18.71 -28.90
N SER A 247 22.95 -18.03 -30.03
CA SER A 247 22.85 -18.58 -31.38
C SER A 247 21.43 -18.96 -31.81
N VAL A 248 20.39 -18.71 -31.03
CA VAL A 248 18.99 -18.93 -31.40
C VAL A 248 18.41 -17.63 -31.93
N ALA A 249 17.99 -17.62 -33.21
CA ALA A 249 17.32 -16.49 -33.82
C ALA A 249 15.88 -16.35 -33.28
N MET A 250 15.53 -15.17 -32.81
CA MET A 250 14.24 -14.85 -32.22
C MET A 250 13.68 -13.55 -32.82
N THR A 251 12.36 -13.43 -32.82
CA THR A 251 11.66 -12.21 -33.22
C THR A 251 10.68 -11.77 -32.15
N SER A 252 10.39 -10.46 -32.09
CA SER A 252 9.40 -9.90 -31.18
C SER A 252 8.68 -8.73 -31.84
N GLN A 253 7.37 -8.63 -31.66
CA GLN A 253 6.58 -7.50 -32.16
C GLN A 253 6.89 -6.17 -31.47
N SER A 254 7.64 -6.21 -30.34
CA SER A 254 8.02 -5.03 -29.58
C SER A 254 9.49 -5.07 -29.21
N ASN A 255 10.07 -3.90 -28.98
CA ASN A 255 11.42 -3.77 -28.41
C ASN A 255 11.48 -4.22 -26.94
N ARG A 256 10.34 -4.36 -26.28
CA ARG A 256 10.23 -5.00 -24.97
C ARG A 256 9.97 -6.50 -25.14
N VAL A 257 11.01 -7.29 -24.99
CA VAL A 257 11.00 -8.74 -25.17
C VAL A 257 10.77 -9.43 -23.82
N THR A 258 9.70 -10.23 -23.74
CA THR A 258 9.33 -11.02 -22.56
C THR A 258 9.33 -12.51 -22.92
N GLY A 259 9.18 -13.40 -21.92
CA GLY A 259 9.12 -14.84 -22.15
C GLY A 259 10.46 -15.48 -22.50
N LEU A 260 11.57 -14.83 -22.19
CA LEU A 260 12.93 -15.33 -22.39
C LEU A 260 13.27 -16.43 -21.37
N PRO A 261 14.27 -17.31 -21.67
CA PRO A 261 14.76 -18.30 -20.71
C PRO A 261 15.13 -17.68 -19.36
N GLY A 262 14.65 -18.25 -18.24
CA GLY A 262 14.85 -17.69 -16.92
C GLY A 262 13.90 -16.51 -16.57
N GLY A 263 13.00 -16.11 -17.48
CA GLY A 263 11.93 -15.15 -17.22
C GLY A 263 12.35 -13.68 -17.17
N PHE A 264 13.58 -13.34 -17.52
CA PHE A 264 14.01 -11.94 -17.61
C PHE A 264 13.37 -11.23 -18.82
N THR A 265 13.39 -9.91 -18.78
CA THR A 265 12.89 -9.04 -19.86
C THR A 265 14.06 -8.24 -20.43
N LEU A 266 14.09 -8.10 -21.78
CA LEU A 266 15.01 -7.22 -22.49
C LEU A 266 14.22 -6.04 -23.07
N ASP A 267 14.65 -4.83 -22.81
CA ASP A 267 14.22 -3.62 -23.51
C ASP A 267 15.33 -3.23 -24.50
N LEU A 268 15.14 -3.62 -25.77
CA LEU A 268 16.10 -3.39 -26.86
C LEU A 268 16.19 -1.90 -27.18
N ALA A 269 17.39 -1.34 -27.28
CA ALA A 269 17.63 0.09 -27.49
C ALA A 269 18.45 0.38 -28.76
N ALA A 270 19.37 -0.50 -29.13
CA ALA A 270 20.19 -0.36 -30.33
C ALA A 270 20.53 -1.72 -30.94
N THR A 271 20.91 -1.70 -32.20
CA THR A 271 21.45 -2.88 -32.92
C THR A 271 22.95 -3.03 -32.67
N ASN A 272 23.43 -4.28 -32.65
CA ASN A 272 24.86 -4.63 -32.57
C ASN A 272 25.20 -5.79 -33.50
N ALA A 273 24.64 -5.78 -34.71
CA ALA A 273 24.87 -6.81 -35.73
C ALA A 273 26.37 -7.01 -35.98
N GLY A 274 26.80 -8.28 -35.98
CA GLY A 274 28.22 -8.66 -36.14
C GLY A 274 29.10 -8.43 -34.91
N ALA A 275 28.56 -7.90 -33.80
CA ALA A 275 29.30 -7.64 -32.55
C ALA A 275 28.46 -8.06 -31.31
N PRO A 276 28.27 -9.39 -31.11
CA PRO A 276 27.49 -9.88 -29.98
C PRO A 276 27.99 -9.37 -28.63
N THR A 277 27.08 -9.04 -27.71
CA THR A 277 27.41 -8.63 -26.35
C THR A 277 27.03 -9.71 -25.34
N THR A 278 27.79 -9.84 -24.25
CA THR A 278 27.48 -10.80 -23.20
C THR A 278 26.47 -10.18 -22.22
N LEU A 279 25.38 -10.88 -21.98
CA LEU A 279 24.44 -10.66 -20.89
C LEU A 279 24.78 -11.65 -19.77
N SER A 280 25.08 -11.18 -18.58
CA SER A 280 25.37 -12.02 -17.41
C SER A 280 24.48 -11.65 -16.23
N PHE A 281 24.10 -12.68 -15.47
CA PHE A 281 23.33 -12.52 -14.25
C PHE A 281 24.21 -12.83 -13.04
N ALA A 282 24.22 -11.88 -12.09
CA ALA A 282 24.90 -12.03 -10.82
C ALA A 282 23.94 -11.76 -9.68
N SER A 283 24.11 -12.49 -8.56
CA SER A 283 23.38 -12.24 -7.32
C SER A 283 23.62 -10.81 -6.86
N ASN A 284 22.57 -10.12 -6.42
CA ASN A 284 22.67 -8.73 -5.96
C ASN A 284 23.22 -8.67 -4.53
N THR A 285 24.51 -8.97 -4.40
CA THR A 285 25.20 -9.09 -3.09
C THR A 285 25.18 -7.79 -2.30
N GLU A 286 25.23 -6.65 -2.98
CA GLU A 286 25.17 -5.32 -2.36
C GLU A 286 23.78 -5.07 -1.74
N ALA A 287 22.71 -5.37 -2.46
CA ALA A 287 21.35 -5.23 -1.94
C ALA A 287 21.10 -6.19 -0.77
N ILE A 288 21.60 -7.43 -0.85
CA ILE A 288 21.49 -8.41 0.25
C ILE A 288 22.20 -7.89 1.50
N SER A 289 23.41 -7.35 1.35
CA SER A 289 24.17 -6.75 2.46
C SER A 289 23.43 -5.56 3.07
N GLY A 290 22.83 -4.71 2.26
CA GLY A 290 21.99 -3.59 2.71
C GLY A 290 20.77 -4.06 3.48
N VAL A 291 20.04 -5.05 2.95
CA VAL A 291 18.87 -5.62 3.64
C VAL A 291 19.24 -6.28 4.96
N MET A 292 20.38 -6.96 5.05
CA MET A 292 20.87 -7.54 6.32
C MET A 292 21.19 -6.47 7.36
N ALA A 293 21.80 -5.34 6.95
CA ALA A 293 22.08 -4.23 7.84
C ALA A 293 20.78 -3.56 8.34
N ASP A 294 19.82 -3.32 7.45
CA ASP A 294 18.52 -2.76 7.78
C ASP A 294 17.72 -3.69 8.69
N LEU A 295 17.77 -5.00 8.44
CA LEU A 295 17.13 -6.01 9.29
C LEU A 295 17.69 -5.98 10.73
N VAL A 296 19.01 -5.88 10.87
CA VAL A 296 19.66 -5.77 12.19
C VAL A 296 19.23 -4.48 12.91
N SER A 297 19.16 -3.37 12.20
CA SER A 297 18.71 -2.08 12.75
C SER A 297 17.26 -2.17 13.25
N ALA A 298 16.36 -2.68 12.43
CA ALA A 298 14.95 -2.84 12.78
C ALA A 298 14.72 -3.83 13.92
N LEU A 299 15.46 -4.96 13.92
CA LEU A 299 15.41 -5.92 15.02
C LEU A 299 15.87 -5.27 16.34
N ASN A 300 16.93 -4.45 16.32
CA ASN A 300 17.42 -3.75 17.51
C ASN A 300 16.42 -2.72 18.02
N GLU A 301 15.69 -2.04 17.13
CA GLU A 301 14.61 -1.16 17.53
C GLU A 301 13.49 -1.94 18.27
N ILE A 302 13.07 -3.09 17.72
CA ILE A 302 12.07 -3.93 18.36
C ILE A 302 12.58 -4.47 19.71
N VAL A 303 13.84 -4.92 19.78
CA VAL A 303 14.45 -5.36 21.04
C VAL A 303 14.49 -4.24 22.08
N GLY A 304 14.82 -3.01 21.67
CA GLY A 304 14.78 -1.82 22.51
C GLY A 304 13.39 -1.56 23.09
N GLN A 305 12.36 -1.63 22.25
CA GLN A 305 10.96 -1.50 22.69
C GLN A 305 10.55 -2.64 23.64
N VAL A 306 10.90 -3.89 23.35
CA VAL A 306 10.63 -5.03 24.23
C VAL A 306 11.32 -4.86 25.57
N ASN A 307 12.58 -4.43 25.59
CA ASN A 307 13.34 -4.20 26.83
C ASN A 307 12.76 -3.08 27.67
N GLN A 308 12.22 -2.03 27.06
CA GLN A 308 11.55 -0.93 27.74
C GLN A 308 10.16 -1.32 28.25
N LEU A 309 9.29 -1.82 27.38
CA LEU A 309 7.89 -2.06 27.68
C LEU A 309 7.67 -3.33 28.52
N ALA A 310 8.51 -4.34 28.36
CA ALA A 310 8.45 -5.59 29.11
C ALA A 310 9.61 -5.73 30.13
N ALA A 311 10.16 -4.60 30.61
CA ALA A 311 11.13 -4.59 31.70
C ALA A 311 10.53 -5.25 32.95
N PRO A 312 11.28 -6.12 33.68
CA PRO A 312 10.78 -6.79 34.87
C PRO A 312 10.31 -5.81 35.97
N ILE A 313 10.93 -4.63 36.02
CA ILE A 313 10.59 -3.56 36.95
C ILE A 313 10.17 -2.33 36.13
N GLY A 314 8.95 -1.86 36.33
CA GLY A 314 8.42 -0.64 35.73
C GLY A 314 7.88 -0.76 34.30
N GLY A 315 8.09 -1.88 33.61
CA GLY A 315 7.53 -2.12 32.28
C GLY A 315 6.02 -2.41 32.33
N GLN A 316 5.26 -1.78 31.43
CA GLN A 316 3.81 -1.99 31.35
C GLN A 316 3.44 -3.45 31.07
N LEU A 317 4.30 -4.19 30.37
CA LEU A 317 4.13 -5.59 30.00
C LEU A 317 5.07 -6.54 30.75
N ALA A 318 5.55 -6.18 31.95
CA ALA A 318 6.54 -6.91 32.73
C ALA A 318 6.25 -8.42 32.88
N ASN A 319 4.98 -8.76 33.05
CA ASN A 319 4.52 -10.15 33.23
C ASN A 319 3.64 -10.65 32.07
N ASP A 320 3.61 -9.94 30.96
CA ASP A 320 2.77 -10.32 29.82
C ASP A 320 3.35 -11.54 29.09
N PRO A 321 2.54 -12.59 28.85
CA PRO A 321 3.00 -13.80 28.18
C PRO A 321 3.40 -13.56 26.73
N GLY A 322 2.69 -12.67 25.99
CA GLY A 322 2.99 -12.36 24.61
C GLY A 322 4.33 -11.62 24.45
N ALA A 323 4.62 -10.68 25.35
CA ALA A 323 5.90 -9.99 25.37
C ALA A 323 7.07 -10.93 25.69
N ARG A 324 6.86 -11.91 26.58
CA ARG A 324 7.86 -12.95 26.88
C ARG A 324 8.11 -13.88 25.71
N GLU A 325 7.06 -14.30 25.01
CA GLU A 325 7.17 -15.14 23.81
C GLU A 325 7.91 -14.41 22.70
N LEU A 326 7.54 -13.17 22.40
CA LEU A 326 8.26 -12.35 21.41
C LEU A 326 9.75 -12.23 21.74
N ARG A 327 10.10 -12.00 23.02
CA ARG A 327 11.50 -11.95 23.44
C ARG A 327 12.22 -13.26 23.17
N ARG A 328 11.57 -14.41 23.39
CA ARG A 328 12.12 -15.75 23.12
C ARG A 328 12.32 -15.99 21.63
N ASP A 329 11.35 -15.60 20.81
CA ASP A 329 11.42 -15.72 19.35
C ASP A 329 12.56 -14.89 18.77
N LEU A 330 12.71 -13.65 19.24
CA LEU A 330 13.82 -12.79 18.85
C LEU A 330 15.17 -13.40 19.28
N ALA A 331 15.28 -13.88 20.51
CA ALA A 331 16.52 -14.49 21.00
C ALA A 331 16.91 -15.74 20.20
N GLY A 332 15.95 -16.50 19.71
CA GLY A 332 16.17 -17.70 18.89
C GLY A 332 16.41 -17.43 17.40
N LEU A 333 16.16 -16.20 16.92
CA LEU A 333 16.07 -15.88 15.48
C LEU A 333 17.37 -16.18 14.72
N ALA A 334 18.53 -15.84 15.27
CA ALA A 334 19.82 -16.03 14.59
C ALA A 334 20.11 -17.50 14.28
N GLY A 335 19.77 -18.42 15.20
CA GLY A 335 20.01 -19.86 15.06
C GLY A 335 18.85 -20.63 14.41
N ARG A 336 17.72 -19.97 14.13
CA ARG A 336 16.56 -20.63 13.52
C ARG A 336 16.87 -21.03 12.08
N VAL A 337 16.52 -22.27 11.72
CA VAL A 337 16.67 -22.75 10.35
C VAL A 337 15.67 -22.05 9.46
N VAL A 338 16.16 -21.22 8.53
CA VAL A 338 15.36 -20.47 7.54
C VAL A 338 15.31 -21.19 6.20
N MET A 339 16.32 -22.03 5.90
CA MET A 339 16.40 -22.86 4.67
C MET A 339 16.52 -24.33 5.01
N PRO A 340 15.42 -25.05 5.30
CA PRO A 340 15.47 -26.46 5.63
C PRO A 340 15.94 -27.35 4.48
N GLY A 341 15.77 -26.92 3.22
CA GLY A 341 16.18 -27.64 2.03
C GLY A 341 17.59 -27.32 1.51
N ALA A 342 18.39 -26.52 2.23
CA ALA A 342 19.76 -26.20 1.81
C ALA A 342 20.65 -27.46 1.81
N ALA A 343 21.56 -27.56 0.83
CA ALA A 343 22.52 -28.65 0.72
C ALA A 343 23.56 -28.61 1.86
N THR A 344 24.29 -29.70 2.01
CA THR A 344 25.35 -29.75 3.04
C THR A 344 26.43 -28.73 2.73
N GLY A 345 26.69 -27.84 3.68
CA GLY A 345 27.70 -26.77 3.55
C GLY A 345 27.11 -25.43 3.05
N GLU A 346 25.86 -25.40 2.62
CA GLU A 346 25.18 -24.15 2.30
C GLU A 346 24.62 -23.45 3.55
N PRO A 347 24.49 -22.11 3.54
CA PRO A 347 23.92 -21.37 4.66
C PRO A 347 22.44 -21.76 4.89
N ARG A 348 22.10 -22.06 6.15
CA ARG A 348 20.76 -22.51 6.55
C ARG A 348 20.09 -21.60 7.56
N THR A 349 20.90 -20.82 8.30
CA THR A 349 20.46 -19.95 9.39
C THR A 349 20.91 -18.51 9.12
N LEU A 350 20.31 -17.56 9.82
CA LEU A 350 20.78 -16.16 9.77
C LEU A 350 22.17 -16.02 10.42
N ALA A 351 22.53 -16.91 11.36
CA ALA A 351 23.87 -16.93 11.95
C ALA A 351 24.95 -17.31 10.91
N ASP A 352 24.61 -18.10 9.91
CA ASP A 352 25.53 -18.42 8.80
C ASP A 352 25.81 -17.20 7.95
N LEU A 353 24.87 -16.25 7.89
CA LEU A 353 25.02 -14.92 7.25
C LEU A 353 25.59 -13.86 8.21
N GLY A 354 26.13 -14.24 9.35
CA GLY A 354 26.76 -13.31 10.27
C GLY A 354 25.85 -12.60 11.27
N LEU A 355 24.55 -12.94 11.32
CA LEU A 355 23.66 -12.41 12.38
C LEU A 355 24.02 -13.05 13.72
N ALA A 356 24.38 -12.25 14.70
CA ALA A 356 24.72 -12.73 16.03
C ALA A 356 23.97 -11.96 17.12
N LEU A 357 23.64 -12.64 18.22
CA LEU A 357 22.99 -12.06 19.38
C LEU A 357 24.04 -11.66 20.43
N ASN A 358 23.94 -10.44 20.94
CA ASN A 358 24.73 -9.95 22.06
C ASN A 358 24.12 -10.39 23.40
N ARG A 359 24.88 -10.24 24.51
CA ARG A 359 24.41 -10.61 25.86
C ARG A 359 23.23 -9.77 26.36
N ASP A 360 23.10 -8.55 25.87
CA ASP A 360 22.01 -7.62 26.18
C ASP A 360 20.72 -7.88 25.35
N GLY A 361 20.76 -8.89 24.47
CA GLY A 361 19.66 -9.25 23.59
C GLY A 361 19.62 -8.46 22.27
N THR A 362 20.55 -7.53 22.04
CA THR A 362 20.67 -6.83 20.76
C THR A 362 21.33 -7.70 19.70
N PHE A 363 21.08 -7.40 18.44
CA PHE A 363 21.71 -8.08 17.32
C PHE A 363 22.91 -7.29 16.79
N ARG A 364 23.89 -8.01 16.28
CA ARG A 364 25.00 -7.45 15.50
C ARG A 364 25.17 -8.24 14.21
N LEU A 365 25.65 -7.56 13.17
CA LEU A 365 26.03 -8.17 11.91
C LEU A 365 27.55 -8.32 11.86
N ASP A 366 28.01 -9.54 11.66
CA ASP A 366 29.39 -9.82 11.27
C ASP A 366 29.53 -9.68 9.76
N ALA A 367 29.93 -8.47 9.33
CA ALA A 367 30.08 -8.15 7.92
C ALA A 367 31.14 -9.01 7.21
N ALA A 368 32.18 -9.44 7.91
CA ALA A 368 33.20 -10.31 7.33
C ALA A 368 32.62 -11.70 6.99
N ARG A 369 31.84 -12.27 7.88
CA ARG A 369 31.14 -13.55 7.67
C ARG A 369 30.09 -13.44 6.56
N LEU A 370 29.31 -12.35 6.52
CA LEU A 370 28.35 -12.12 5.45
C LEU A 370 29.06 -12.03 4.10
N ASN A 371 30.12 -11.24 3.99
CA ASN A 371 30.86 -11.09 2.75
C ASN A 371 31.52 -12.42 2.32
N GLN A 372 32.00 -13.19 3.25
CA GLN A 372 32.51 -14.54 2.95
C GLN A 372 31.41 -15.42 2.36
N ALA A 373 30.24 -15.51 3.00
CA ALA A 373 29.12 -16.30 2.47
C ALA A 373 28.67 -15.82 1.09
N LEU A 374 28.59 -14.50 0.86
CA LEU A 374 28.24 -13.90 -0.41
C LEU A 374 29.26 -14.17 -1.53
N ASN A 375 30.54 -14.26 -1.20
CA ASN A 375 31.60 -14.57 -2.17
C ASN A 375 31.69 -16.08 -2.48
N ASP A 376 31.61 -16.92 -1.44
CA ASP A 376 31.78 -18.36 -1.58
C ASP A 376 30.54 -19.04 -2.15
N GLN A 377 29.34 -18.54 -1.79
CA GLN A 377 28.04 -19.19 -2.12
C GLN A 377 26.95 -18.14 -2.45
N PRO A 378 27.17 -17.25 -3.44
CA PRO A 378 26.26 -16.13 -3.74
C PRO A 378 24.84 -16.60 -4.06
N ASP A 379 24.68 -17.71 -4.75
CA ASP A 379 23.40 -18.27 -5.15
C ASP A 379 22.62 -18.89 -3.99
N ALA A 380 23.31 -19.59 -3.08
CA ALA A 380 22.68 -20.16 -1.90
C ALA A 380 22.23 -19.05 -0.93
N VAL A 381 23.04 -18.00 -0.76
CA VAL A 381 22.65 -16.82 0.00
C VAL A 381 21.48 -16.10 -0.68
N ALA A 382 21.51 -15.87 -1.98
CA ALA A 382 20.40 -15.24 -2.70
C ALA A 382 19.09 -16.04 -2.57
N ALA A 383 19.17 -17.38 -2.55
CA ALA A 383 17.99 -18.23 -2.35
C ALA A 383 17.33 -18.01 -0.96
N MET A 384 18.08 -17.61 0.07
CA MET A 384 17.54 -17.26 1.38
C MET A 384 16.68 -15.97 1.34
N PHE A 385 16.86 -15.14 0.32
CA PHE A 385 16.19 -13.87 0.11
C PHE A 385 15.19 -13.90 -1.06
N THR A 386 14.62 -15.05 -1.35
CA THR A 386 13.56 -15.19 -2.34
C THR A 386 12.18 -15.28 -1.70
N THR A 387 11.13 -15.04 -2.49
CA THR A 387 9.73 -15.28 -2.07
C THR A 387 9.46 -16.79 -2.08
N GLY A 388 8.96 -17.33 -0.97
CA GLY A 388 8.67 -18.76 -0.87
C GLY A 388 8.15 -19.14 0.52
N VAL A 389 7.99 -20.45 0.74
CA VAL A 389 7.56 -21.02 2.04
C VAL A 389 8.69 -21.07 3.06
N SER A 390 9.92 -20.84 2.63
CA SER A 390 11.14 -20.80 3.45
C SER A 390 11.96 -19.55 3.08
N GLY A 391 12.97 -19.23 3.86
CA GLY A 391 13.83 -18.07 3.69
C GLY A 391 13.62 -17.02 4.79
N VAL A 392 14.37 -15.92 4.68
CA VAL A 392 14.40 -14.86 5.68
C VAL A 392 13.02 -14.21 5.82
N PHE A 393 12.40 -13.82 4.68
CA PHE A 393 11.07 -13.21 4.70
C PHE A 393 10.02 -14.14 5.33
N ALA A 394 9.93 -15.40 4.88
CA ALA A 394 8.96 -16.36 5.40
C ALA A 394 9.09 -16.58 6.91
N THR A 395 10.33 -16.51 7.43
CA THR A 395 10.58 -16.65 8.87
C THR A 395 10.11 -15.42 9.65
N ILE A 396 10.41 -14.22 9.20
CA ILE A 396 9.97 -12.97 9.84
C ILE A 396 8.45 -12.82 9.76
N ASP A 397 7.85 -13.10 8.60
CA ASP A 397 6.41 -13.06 8.38
C ASP A 397 5.66 -14.07 9.27
N ARG A 398 6.24 -15.28 9.47
CA ARG A 398 5.70 -16.25 10.40
C ARG A 398 5.71 -15.73 11.84
N ILE A 399 6.81 -15.15 12.30
CA ILE A 399 6.89 -14.54 13.65
C ILE A 399 5.84 -13.43 13.78
N ALA A 400 5.69 -12.58 12.78
CA ALA A 400 4.69 -11.50 12.78
C ALA A 400 3.25 -12.02 12.88
N ARG A 401 2.94 -13.10 12.16
CA ARG A 401 1.63 -13.76 12.22
C ARG A 401 1.39 -14.43 13.57
N GLU A 402 2.33 -15.22 14.07
CA GLU A 402 2.26 -15.89 15.38
C GLU A 402 2.09 -14.86 16.50
N THR A 403 2.87 -13.77 16.48
CA THR A 403 2.77 -12.64 17.42
C THR A 403 1.40 -11.98 17.38
N SER A 404 0.74 -11.93 16.23
CA SER A 404 -0.55 -11.25 16.02
C SER A 404 -1.77 -12.14 16.26
N LEU A 405 -1.61 -13.44 16.39
CA LEU A 405 -2.67 -14.44 16.49
C LEU A 405 -3.43 -14.28 17.83
N SER A 406 -4.68 -13.78 17.77
CA SER A 406 -5.48 -13.60 19.00
C SER A 406 -6.00 -14.91 19.62
N SER A 407 -5.93 -16.02 18.89
CA SER A 407 -6.31 -17.36 19.37
C SER A 407 -5.19 -18.08 20.15
N ASP A 408 -3.93 -17.64 20.01
CA ASP A 408 -2.80 -18.20 20.74
C ASP A 408 -2.62 -17.45 22.08
N PRO A 409 -2.83 -18.09 23.24
CA PRO A 409 -2.69 -17.44 24.56
C PRO A 409 -1.29 -16.86 24.83
N GLY A 410 -0.26 -17.36 24.16
CA GLY A 410 1.12 -16.91 24.25
C GLY A 410 1.43 -15.68 23.39
N SER A 411 0.54 -15.22 22.52
CA SER A 411 0.81 -14.14 21.59
C SER A 411 0.47 -12.75 22.15
N LEU A 412 1.04 -11.68 21.55
CA LEU A 412 0.63 -10.30 21.82
C LEU A 412 -0.80 -10.02 21.35
N GLY A 413 -1.26 -10.67 20.28
CA GLY A 413 -2.65 -10.58 19.81
C GLY A 413 -3.65 -11.05 20.88
N ALA A 414 -3.38 -12.15 21.56
CA ALA A 414 -4.20 -12.61 22.68
C ALA A 414 -4.06 -11.71 23.93
N SER A 415 -2.86 -11.15 24.17
CA SER A 415 -2.64 -10.19 25.26
C SER A 415 -3.48 -8.93 25.05
N VAL A 416 -3.49 -8.35 23.86
CA VAL A 416 -4.35 -7.19 23.52
C VAL A 416 -5.82 -7.52 23.79
N ARG A 417 -6.33 -8.63 23.25
CA ARG A 417 -7.72 -9.04 23.45
C ARG A 417 -8.08 -9.24 24.93
N ARG A 418 -7.21 -9.88 25.70
CA ARG A 418 -7.42 -10.08 27.14
C ARG A 418 -7.48 -8.75 27.90
N LEU A 419 -6.57 -7.82 27.59
CA LEU A 419 -6.49 -6.50 28.22
C LEU A 419 -7.70 -5.63 27.82
N GLU A 420 -8.14 -5.68 26.58
CA GLU A 420 -9.36 -5.00 26.09
C GLU A 420 -10.62 -5.50 26.81
N ASN A 421 -10.76 -6.81 27.02
CA ASN A 421 -11.86 -7.37 27.79
C ASN A 421 -11.84 -6.89 29.25
N GLN A 422 -10.65 -6.80 29.86
CA GLN A 422 -10.51 -6.26 31.22
C GLN A 422 -10.83 -4.76 31.26
N LEU A 423 -10.47 -4.01 30.24
CA LEU A 423 -10.79 -2.59 30.10
C LEU A 423 -12.31 -2.39 29.97
N ALA A 424 -12.98 -3.17 29.15
CA ALA A 424 -14.46 -3.16 29.02
C ALA A 424 -15.14 -3.43 30.38
N SER A 425 -14.68 -4.47 31.10
CA SER A 425 -15.20 -4.77 32.45
C SER A 425 -14.94 -3.64 33.45
N SER A 426 -13.81 -2.93 33.35
CA SER A 426 -13.52 -1.76 34.20
C SER A 426 -14.46 -0.59 33.88
N ASN A 427 -14.77 -0.36 32.61
CA ASN A 427 -15.73 0.67 32.20
C ASN A 427 -17.15 0.36 32.67
N GLU A 428 -17.61 -0.90 32.55
CA GLU A 428 -18.90 -1.35 33.09
C GLU A 428 -18.97 -1.13 34.62
N ARG A 429 -17.87 -1.38 35.31
CA ARG A 429 -17.80 -1.19 36.75
C ARG A 429 -17.85 0.30 37.14
N LEU A 430 -17.24 1.19 36.35
CA LEU A 430 -17.37 2.64 36.55
C LEU A 430 -18.82 3.12 36.34
N SER A 431 -19.49 2.60 35.31
CA SER A 431 -20.90 2.90 35.07
C SER A 431 -21.79 2.44 36.24
N ALA A 432 -21.59 1.21 36.73
CA ALA A 432 -22.32 0.70 37.89
C ALA A 432 -22.07 1.53 39.18
N ILE A 433 -20.84 1.98 39.40
CA ILE A 433 -20.51 2.89 40.53
C ILE A 433 -21.26 4.22 40.38
N ALA A 434 -21.31 4.79 39.18
CA ALA A 434 -22.03 6.05 38.93
C ALA A 434 -23.54 5.90 39.18
N GLU A 435 -24.16 4.79 38.78
CA GLU A 435 -25.55 4.47 39.04
C GLU A 435 -25.84 4.32 40.56
N GLN A 436 -24.97 3.61 41.29
CA GLN A 436 -25.06 3.43 42.72
C GLN A 436 -24.90 4.77 43.48
N GLN A 437 -23.97 5.61 43.03
CA GLN A 437 -23.76 6.95 43.55
C GLN A 437 -25.01 7.82 43.39
N GLU A 438 -25.62 7.78 42.21
CA GLU A 438 -26.84 8.53 41.91
C GLU A 438 -28.01 8.03 42.76
N ALA A 439 -28.22 6.73 42.87
CA ALA A 439 -29.24 6.13 43.71
C ALA A 439 -29.06 6.50 45.21
N LEU A 440 -27.82 6.55 45.70
CA LEU A 440 -27.53 7.01 47.04
C LEU A 440 -27.84 8.52 47.22
N ARG A 441 -27.46 9.35 46.25
CA ARG A 441 -27.77 10.79 46.25
C ARG A 441 -29.28 11.04 46.31
N GLU A 442 -30.05 10.36 45.49
CA GLU A 442 -31.51 10.47 45.51
C GLU A 442 -32.13 10.04 46.87
N ARG A 443 -31.62 8.92 47.42
CA ARG A 443 -32.09 8.41 48.70
C ARG A 443 -31.78 9.41 49.83
N LEU A 444 -30.56 9.95 49.87
CA LEU A 444 -30.16 10.97 50.84
C LEU A 444 -30.98 12.25 50.70
N THR A 445 -31.17 12.74 49.49
CA THR A 445 -32.01 13.91 49.20
C THR A 445 -33.43 13.74 49.75
N ARG A 446 -34.08 12.57 49.47
CA ARG A 446 -35.40 12.25 50.01
C ARG A 446 -35.41 12.21 51.53
N SER A 447 -34.39 11.61 52.14
CA SER A 447 -34.26 11.54 53.62
C SER A 447 -34.09 12.90 54.24
N PHE A 448 -33.23 13.76 53.66
CA PHE A 448 -33.00 15.12 54.17
C PHE A 448 -34.25 16.00 54.04
N VAL A 449 -34.96 15.95 52.91
CA VAL A 449 -36.22 16.66 52.71
C VAL A 449 -37.27 16.20 53.73
N ALA A 450 -37.38 14.93 54.02
CA ALA A 450 -38.29 14.39 55.02
C ALA A 450 -37.93 14.84 56.46
N SER A 451 -36.60 14.90 56.74
CA SER A 451 -36.10 15.40 58.02
C SER A 451 -36.39 16.90 58.22
N GLU A 452 -36.17 17.70 57.18
CA GLU A 452 -36.46 19.15 57.21
C GLU A 452 -37.94 19.45 57.43
N ARG A 453 -38.82 18.71 56.78
CA ARG A 453 -40.27 18.81 57.04
C ARG A 453 -40.61 18.53 58.49
N ARG A 454 -39.96 17.55 59.15
CA ARG A 454 -40.17 17.25 60.57
C ARG A 454 -39.66 18.38 61.47
N VAL A 455 -38.47 18.93 61.14
CA VAL A 455 -37.90 20.08 61.89
C VAL A 455 -38.80 21.31 61.76
N ALA A 456 -39.27 21.63 60.55
CA ALA A 456 -40.18 22.74 60.30
C ALA A 456 -41.48 22.59 61.06
N ALA A 457 -42.10 21.38 61.09
CA ALA A 457 -43.27 21.08 61.86
C ALA A 457 -43.01 21.26 63.39
N SER A 458 -41.88 20.80 63.90
CA SER A 458 -41.48 20.99 65.31
C SER A 458 -41.28 22.47 65.69
N GLN A 459 -40.63 23.25 64.80
CA GLN A 459 -40.47 24.68 64.97
C GLN A 459 -41.80 25.44 64.97
N SER A 460 -42.71 25.05 64.06
CA SER A 460 -44.07 25.61 64.04
C SER A 460 -44.82 25.34 65.40
N THR A 461 -44.69 24.08 65.88
CA THR A 461 -45.28 23.70 67.18
C THR A 461 -44.67 24.49 68.32
N LEU A 462 -43.33 24.68 68.32
CA LEU A 462 -42.67 25.52 69.36
C LEU A 462 -43.08 26.95 69.27
N THR A 463 -43.24 27.55 68.11
CA THR A 463 -43.72 28.91 67.90
C THR A 463 -45.17 29.08 68.44
N PHE A 464 -46.00 28.06 68.07
CA PHE A 464 -47.38 28.03 68.59
C PHE A 464 -47.42 27.94 70.15
N LEU A 465 -46.61 27.08 70.76
CA LEU A 465 -46.50 26.95 72.20
C LEU A 465 -45.98 28.26 72.87
N ARG A 466 -44.99 28.92 72.25
CA ARG A 466 -44.52 30.25 72.75
C ARG A 466 -45.60 31.30 72.70
N GLN A 467 -46.35 31.35 71.60
CA GLN A 467 -47.50 32.26 71.49
C GLN A 467 -48.59 31.97 72.54
N GLN A 468 -48.85 30.68 72.80
CA GLN A 468 -49.78 30.33 73.89
C GLN A 468 -49.31 30.73 75.26
N VAL A 469 -48.02 30.57 75.59
CA VAL A 469 -47.39 31.01 76.84
C VAL A 469 -47.43 32.51 76.95
N ASP A 470 -47.14 33.26 75.86
CA ASP A 470 -47.23 34.72 75.84
C ASP A 470 -48.66 35.21 76.03
N ILE A 471 -49.68 34.58 75.53
CA ILE A 471 -51.08 34.86 75.74
C ILE A 471 -51.44 34.64 77.22
N TRP A 472 -51.05 33.52 77.85
CA TRP A 472 -51.30 33.23 79.24
C TRP A 472 -50.57 34.19 80.19
N SER A 473 -49.31 34.56 79.88
CA SER A 473 -48.54 35.51 80.69
C SER A 473 -49.08 36.92 80.61
N ASN A 474 -49.81 37.28 79.52
CA ASN A 474 -50.45 38.60 79.36
C ASN A 474 -51.92 38.67 79.87
N SER A 475 -52.54 37.52 80.18
CA SER A 475 -53.89 37.45 80.72
C SER A 475 -53.96 37.60 82.24
N ASP A 476 -52.81 37.57 82.94
CA ASP A 476 -52.67 37.78 84.38
C ASP A 476 -52.16 39.19 84.73
N ARG A 477 -52.25 40.16 83.84
CA ARG A 477 -52.07 41.57 84.03
C ARG A 477 -53.36 42.30 83.73
#